data_a6cce90f12d7772688287391ba6db822
#
_entry.id   a6cce90f12d7772688287391ba6db822
#
_cell.length_a   1.000
_cell.length_b   1.000
_cell.length_c   1.000
_cell.angle_alpha   90.00
_cell.angle_beta   90.00
_cell.angle_gamma   90.00
#
_symmetry.space_group_name_H-M   'P 1'
#
loop_
_entity.id
_entity.type
_entity.pdbx_description
1 polymer ?
#
loop_
_entity_poly.entity_id
_entity_poly.type
_entity_poly.pdbx_seq_one_letter_code
_entity_poly.pdbx_strand_id
1 'polypeptide(L)'
;MPRPRLPRTPWTLALTATVALALAGCGGPEDAAGGTEPVVHDVPEIPVQVTAPPDWERGTRDGAFLLRAPSGTGSEDFRANVVVTGEQSTHTVDEAGAATTAAVASIPGWVPDPDGQGPTTLAGLPAYRVAGTYDAAGTAVAQEIVAVRTGDGPGAWVVDLTASYAVDDADGAAQARAILESVQVAPAG
;
A
#
# COMPACT_ATOMS: atom_id res chain seq x y z
N MET A 1 -25.47 19.59 70.13
CA MET A 1 -26.22 20.87 70.06
C MET A 1 -26.25 21.27 68.58
N PRO A 2 -27.30 21.95 68.13
CA PRO A 2 -28.42 21.26 67.46
C PRO A 2 -28.45 21.55 65.95
N ARG A 3 -29.11 20.64 65.22
CA ARG A 3 -29.58 20.86 63.83
C ARG A 3 -30.73 21.91 63.81
N PRO A 4 -30.96 22.60 62.73
CA PRO A 4 -32.29 22.66 62.14
C PRO A 4 -32.24 22.41 60.59
N ARG A 5 -33.05 21.59 60.15
CA ARG A 5 -34.38 21.52 59.54
C ARG A 5 -34.57 22.34 58.27
N LEU A 6 -34.93 21.55 57.23
CA LEU A 6 -35.50 21.89 55.94
C LEU A 6 -36.66 22.87 55.94
N PRO A 7 -36.99 23.46 54.82
CA PRO A 7 -38.32 23.18 54.30
C PRO A 7 -38.33 22.67 52.83
N ARG A 8 -39.28 21.80 52.62
CA ARG A 8 -39.86 21.36 51.35
C ARG A 8 -40.83 22.41 50.87
N THR A 9 -40.95 22.64 49.56
CA THR A 9 -42.23 22.96 48.91
C THR A 9 -42.16 22.67 47.40
N PRO A 10 -43.34 22.52 46.78
CA PRO A 10 -43.52 21.52 45.73
C PRO A 10 -44.02 22.10 44.40
N TRP A 11 -44.15 21.19 43.42
CA TRP A 11 -45.05 21.22 42.27
C TRP A 11 -44.85 22.29 41.19
N THR A 12 -44.63 21.84 39.96
CA THR A 12 -45.72 21.77 38.95
C THR A 12 -45.31 20.98 37.73
N LEU A 13 -46.16 20.05 37.36
CA LEU A 13 -46.20 19.37 36.08
C LEU A 13 -46.55 20.39 34.97
N ALA A 14 -45.79 20.34 33.85
CA ALA A 14 -46.27 20.84 32.57
C ALA A 14 -45.95 19.82 31.51
N LEU A 15 -47.01 19.13 31.10
CA LEU A 15 -47.06 18.31 29.89
C LEU A 15 -47.04 19.26 28.68
N THR A 16 -46.08 19.12 27.78
CA THR A 16 -46.20 19.66 26.43
C THR A 16 -45.89 18.59 25.42
N ALA A 17 -46.91 18.18 24.69
CA ALA A 17 -46.87 17.32 23.55
C ALA A 17 -46.09 18.01 22.42
N THR A 18 -45.07 17.37 21.91
CA THR A 18 -44.37 17.83 20.70
C THR A 18 -44.63 16.87 19.57
N VAL A 19 -45.25 17.40 18.54
CA VAL A 19 -45.62 16.83 17.26
C VAL A 19 -44.38 16.31 16.54
N ALA A 20 -44.40 15.03 16.16
CA ALA A 20 -43.43 14.45 15.25
C ALA A 20 -43.73 14.93 13.82
N LEU A 21 -42.91 15.82 13.28
CA LEU A 21 -42.84 16.04 11.84
C LEU A 21 -41.88 15.01 11.25
N ALA A 22 -42.46 14.03 10.54
CA ALA A 22 -41.72 13.17 9.61
C ALA A 22 -41.33 14.02 8.39
N LEU A 23 -40.09 14.46 8.31
CA LEU A 23 -39.47 14.92 7.06
C LEU A 23 -38.99 13.71 6.29
N ALA A 24 -39.77 13.30 5.31
CA ALA A 24 -39.29 12.44 4.23
C ALA A 24 -38.25 13.23 3.43
N GLY A 25 -36.97 13.08 3.77
CA GLY A 25 -35.85 13.52 2.98
C GLY A 25 -35.71 12.62 1.76
N CYS A 26 -35.96 13.14 0.57
CA CYS A 26 -35.59 12.53 -0.70
C CYS A 26 -34.08 12.22 -0.65
N GLY A 27 -33.74 10.92 -0.82
CA GLY A 27 -32.39 10.49 -1.12
C GLY A 27 -31.96 11.10 -2.44
N GLY A 28 -31.10 12.12 -2.37
CA GLY A 28 -30.25 12.47 -3.50
C GLY A 28 -29.23 11.35 -3.73
N PRO A 29 -28.68 11.22 -4.95
CA PRO A 29 -27.61 10.27 -5.18
C PRO A 29 -26.50 10.60 -4.19
N GLU A 30 -26.15 9.63 -3.33
CA GLU A 30 -24.94 9.66 -2.56
C GLU A 30 -23.82 9.75 -3.59
N ASP A 31 -23.26 10.95 -3.76
CA ASP A 31 -21.93 11.11 -4.33
C ASP A 31 -21.05 10.16 -3.51
N ALA A 32 -20.57 9.12 -4.18
CA ALA A 32 -19.58 8.24 -3.63
C ALA A 32 -18.34 9.10 -3.33
N ALA A 33 -18.30 9.67 -2.14
CA ALA A 33 -17.08 10.21 -1.59
C ALA A 33 -16.10 9.04 -1.61
N GLY A 34 -15.17 9.06 -2.56
CA GLY A 34 -14.13 8.06 -2.68
C GLY A 34 -13.53 7.84 -1.30
N GLY A 35 -13.61 6.59 -0.81
CA GLY A 35 -13.15 6.26 0.53
C GLY A 35 -11.73 6.76 0.71
N THR A 36 -11.44 7.44 1.80
CA THR A 36 -10.10 7.92 2.15
C THR A 36 -9.26 6.82 2.80
N GLU A 37 -9.87 5.66 3.07
CA GLU A 37 -9.18 4.55 3.72
C GLU A 37 -8.39 3.71 2.72
N PRO A 38 -7.15 3.32 3.07
CA PRO A 38 -6.35 2.43 2.24
C PRO A 38 -7.05 1.09 1.99
N VAL A 39 -6.83 0.52 0.80
CA VAL A 39 -7.42 -0.74 0.36
C VAL A 39 -6.39 -1.85 0.42
N VAL A 40 -6.75 -2.98 1.05
CA VAL A 40 -5.95 -4.20 1.05
C VAL A 40 -6.22 -4.98 -0.23
N HIS A 41 -5.17 -5.39 -0.91
CA HIS A 41 -5.22 -6.17 -2.14
C HIS A 41 -4.55 -7.52 -1.94
N ASP A 42 -5.30 -8.60 -2.14
CA ASP A 42 -4.71 -9.94 -2.31
C ASP A 42 -3.97 -9.99 -3.65
N VAL A 43 -2.74 -10.50 -3.64
CA VAL A 43 -1.99 -10.76 -4.87
C VAL A 43 -2.38 -12.14 -5.37
N PRO A 44 -2.96 -12.27 -6.58
CA PRO A 44 -3.39 -13.56 -7.10
C PRO A 44 -2.23 -14.57 -7.17
N GLU A 45 -2.49 -15.80 -6.73
CA GLU A 45 -1.55 -16.93 -6.78
C GLU A 45 -0.29 -16.81 -5.90
N ILE A 46 -0.02 -15.63 -5.35
CA ILE A 46 1.13 -15.37 -4.47
C ILE A 46 0.59 -15.13 -3.05
N PRO A 47 1.14 -15.78 -2.00
CA PRO A 47 0.57 -15.71 -0.65
C PRO A 47 0.97 -14.42 0.08
N VAL A 48 0.72 -13.28 -0.55
CA VAL A 48 0.94 -11.96 0.05
C VAL A 48 -0.22 -11.01 -0.25
N GLN A 49 -0.36 -10.03 0.64
CA GLN A 49 -1.26 -8.90 0.51
C GLN A 49 -0.45 -7.61 0.53
N VAL A 50 -0.93 -6.58 -0.13
CA VAL A 50 -0.40 -5.22 -0.08
C VAL A 50 -1.52 -4.23 0.13
N THR A 51 -1.23 -3.10 0.77
CA THR A 51 -2.19 -2.04 1.03
C THR A 51 -1.84 -0.82 0.19
N ALA A 52 -2.80 -0.27 -0.53
CA ALA A 52 -2.61 0.88 -1.39
C ALA A 52 -3.63 1.99 -1.10
N PRO A 53 -3.37 3.25 -1.49
CA PRO A 53 -4.39 4.29 -1.52
C PRO A 53 -5.60 3.85 -2.34
N PRO A 54 -6.83 4.28 -1.98
CA PRO A 54 -8.06 3.79 -2.59
C PRO A 54 -8.22 4.18 -4.07
N ASP A 55 -7.49 5.19 -4.51
CA ASP A 55 -7.48 5.70 -5.88
C ASP A 55 -6.43 5.03 -6.78
N TRP A 56 -5.59 4.15 -6.23
CA TRP A 56 -4.65 3.38 -7.05
C TRP A 56 -5.36 2.33 -7.87
N GLU A 57 -5.05 2.31 -9.16
CA GLU A 57 -5.67 1.39 -10.13
C GLU A 57 -5.00 0.02 -10.07
N ARG A 58 -5.81 -1.02 -9.83
CA ARG A 58 -5.36 -2.40 -9.93
C ARG A 58 -5.40 -2.87 -11.39
N GLY A 59 -4.36 -3.60 -11.80
CA GLY A 59 -4.26 -4.18 -13.14
C GLY A 59 -3.30 -5.37 -13.18
N THR A 60 -2.85 -5.67 -14.39
CA THR A 60 -1.79 -6.66 -14.65
C THR A 60 -0.78 -6.09 -15.63
N ARG A 61 0.46 -6.53 -15.52
CA ARG A 61 1.55 -6.23 -16.45
C ARG A 61 2.31 -7.52 -16.75
N ASP A 62 2.26 -7.99 -17.98
CA ASP A 62 2.89 -9.25 -18.39
C ASP A 62 2.50 -10.45 -17.52
N GLY A 63 1.25 -10.47 -17.03
CA GLY A 63 0.74 -11.48 -16.12
C GLY A 63 0.99 -11.20 -14.63
N ALA A 64 1.88 -10.27 -14.29
CA ALA A 64 2.16 -9.89 -12.90
C ALA A 64 1.07 -8.97 -12.33
N PHE A 65 0.89 -9.00 -11.01
CA PHE A 65 0.01 -8.07 -10.31
C PHE A 65 0.58 -6.64 -10.37
N LEU A 66 -0.27 -5.69 -10.67
CA LEU A 66 0.10 -4.27 -10.82
C LEU A 66 -0.85 -3.39 -10.01
N LEU A 67 -0.27 -2.46 -9.27
CA LEU A 67 -0.92 -1.26 -8.75
C LEU A 67 -0.30 -0.03 -9.41
N ARG A 68 -1.11 0.96 -9.77
CA ARG A 68 -0.64 2.16 -10.45
C ARG A 68 -1.37 3.39 -9.92
N ALA A 69 -0.63 4.44 -9.66
CA ALA A 69 -1.17 5.74 -9.26
C ALA A 69 -2.20 6.25 -10.28
N PRO A 70 -3.22 7.03 -9.87
CA PRO A 70 -4.24 7.54 -10.78
C PRO A 70 -3.64 8.39 -11.90
N SER A 71 -4.35 8.49 -13.03
CA SER A 71 -3.95 9.36 -14.13
C SER A 71 -4.02 10.82 -13.72
N GLY A 72 -3.06 11.61 -14.20
CA GLY A 72 -2.96 13.05 -13.87
C GLY A 72 -2.27 13.34 -12.54
N THR A 73 -1.66 12.32 -11.91
CA THR A 73 -0.79 12.49 -10.73
C THR A 73 0.66 12.21 -11.10
N GLY A 74 1.58 12.90 -10.44
CA GLY A 74 3.02 12.75 -10.69
C GLY A 74 3.47 13.36 -12.01
N SER A 75 4.46 12.74 -12.66
CA SER A 75 4.92 13.15 -13.98
C SER A 75 3.90 12.80 -15.07
N GLU A 76 3.68 13.70 -16.03
CA GLU A 76 2.78 13.45 -17.17
C GLU A 76 3.18 12.20 -17.99
N ASP A 77 4.48 11.89 -18.01
CA ASP A 77 5.05 10.81 -18.82
C ASP A 77 5.24 9.49 -18.09
N PHE A 78 5.21 9.50 -16.75
CA PHE A 78 5.43 8.29 -15.94
C PHE A 78 4.58 8.29 -14.67
N ARG A 79 3.71 7.30 -14.53
CA ARG A 79 2.88 7.10 -13.35
C ARG A 79 3.57 6.15 -12.37
N ALA A 80 3.66 6.55 -11.10
CA ALA A 80 4.15 5.67 -10.05
C ALA A 80 3.39 4.34 -10.05
N ASN A 81 4.12 3.25 -9.88
CA ASN A 81 3.51 1.92 -9.89
C ASN A 81 4.27 0.94 -8.99
N VAL A 82 3.55 -0.10 -8.58
CA VAL A 82 4.10 -1.26 -7.86
C VAL A 82 3.70 -2.52 -8.61
N VAL A 83 4.70 -3.33 -8.94
CA VAL A 83 4.52 -4.67 -9.54
C VAL A 83 4.91 -5.71 -8.51
N VAL A 84 4.11 -6.75 -8.39
CA VAL A 84 4.42 -7.90 -7.52
C VAL A 84 4.49 -9.15 -8.36
N THR A 85 5.63 -9.84 -8.26
CA THR A 85 5.86 -11.16 -8.82
C THR A 85 6.33 -12.11 -7.73
N GLY A 86 6.27 -13.40 -7.96
CA GLY A 86 6.78 -14.35 -7.00
C GLY A 86 6.72 -15.79 -7.51
N GLU A 87 7.54 -16.62 -6.90
CA GLU A 87 7.60 -18.05 -7.19
C GLU A 87 7.91 -18.85 -5.92
N GLN A 88 7.47 -20.09 -5.88
CA GLN A 88 7.97 -21.03 -4.86
C GLN A 88 9.45 -21.32 -5.13
N SER A 89 10.29 -21.09 -4.14
CA SER A 89 11.74 -21.17 -4.32
C SER A 89 12.43 -21.65 -3.05
N THR A 90 13.52 -22.41 -3.25
CA THR A 90 14.46 -22.76 -2.18
C THR A 90 15.60 -21.75 -2.06
N HIS A 91 15.67 -20.75 -2.94
CA HIS A 91 16.69 -19.71 -2.89
C HIS A 91 16.60 -18.92 -1.58
N THR A 92 17.76 -18.58 -1.06
CA THR A 92 17.88 -17.58 0.01
C THR A 92 17.56 -16.18 -0.55
N VAL A 93 17.32 -15.22 0.33
CA VAL A 93 17.13 -13.82 -0.10
C VAL A 93 18.39 -13.23 -0.74
N ASP A 94 19.58 -13.68 -0.33
CA ASP A 94 20.84 -13.23 -0.93
C ASP A 94 21.00 -13.75 -2.38
N GLU A 95 20.61 -15.01 -2.63
CA GLU A 95 20.62 -15.57 -3.99
C GLU A 95 19.58 -14.88 -4.87
N ALA A 96 18.38 -14.61 -4.33
CA ALA A 96 17.37 -13.83 -5.05
C ALA A 96 17.85 -12.42 -5.33
N GLY A 97 18.43 -11.73 -4.35
CA GLY A 97 18.99 -10.39 -4.50
C GLY A 97 20.13 -10.34 -5.56
N ALA A 98 20.98 -11.35 -5.58
CA ALA A 98 22.04 -11.46 -6.60
C ALA A 98 21.44 -11.65 -8.01
N ALA A 99 20.39 -12.45 -8.15
CA ALA A 99 19.67 -12.63 -9.41
C ALA A 99 18.99 -11.34 -9.87
N THR A 100 18.31 -10.64 -8.96
CA THR A 100 17.67 -9.34 -9.22
C THR A 100 18.71 -8.29 -9.64
N THR A 101 19.86 -8.21 -8.93
CA THR A 101 20.95 -7.31 -9.28
C THR A 101 21.50 -7.58 -10.69
N ALA A 102 21.65 -8.85 -11.07
CA ALA A 102 22.07 -9.23 -12.40
C ALA A 102 21.02 -8.88 -13.47
N ALA A 103 19.74 -9.04 -13.15
CA ALA A 103 18.64 -8.72 -14.06
C ALA A 103 18.55 -7.22 -14.35
N VAL A 104 18.60 -6.36 -13.32
CA VAL A 104 18.52 -4.90 -13.50
C VAL A 104 19.74 -4.33 -14.21
N ALA A 105 20.91 -4.96 -14.09
CA ALA A 105 22.11 -4.56 -14.83
C ALA A 105 21.93 -4.66 -16.34
N SER A 106 20.93 -5.40 -16.83
CA SER A 106 20.57 -5.48 -18.24
C SER A 106 19.65 -4.36 -18.72
N ILE A 107 19.10 -3.55 -17.82
CA ILE A 107 18.26 -2.39 -18.15
C ILE A 107 19.16 -1.31 -18.77
N PRO A 108 18.88 -0.83 -20.00
CA PRO A 108 19.68 0.23 -20.61
C PRO A 108 19.69 1.50 -19.74
N GLY A 109 20.90 2.00 -19.45
CA GLY A 109 21.08 3.20 -18.66
C GLY A 109 20.85 3.02 -17.15
N TRP A 110 20.79 1.78 -16.66
CA TRP A 110 20.68 1.54 -15.21
C TRP A 110 21.88 2.08 -14.45
N VAL A 111 21.59 2.92 -13.45
CA VAL A 111 22.56 3.46 -12.52
C VAL A 111 22.16 2.98 -11.12
N PRO A 112 22.93 2.07 -10.50
CA PRO A 112 22.62 1.56 -9.16
C PRO A 112 22.75 2.66 -8.11
N ASP A 113 21.86 2.65 -7.13
CA ASP A 113 22.00 3.43 -5.90
C ASP A 113 22.90 2.65 -4.94
N PRO A 114 24.10 3.12 -4.60
CA PRO A 114 25.05 2.39 -3.77
C PRO A 114 24.53 2.15 -2.35
N ASP A 115 23.66 3.01 -1.83
CA ASP A 115 23.06 2.89 -0.51
C ASP A 115 21.75 2.06 -0.53
N GLY A 116 21.27 1.75 -1.73
CA GLY A 116 20.04 1.00 -1.97
C GLY A 116 20.25 -0.49 -2.27
N GLN A 117 21.43 -1.05 -1.93
CA GLN A 117 21.76 -2.44 -2.23
C GLN A 117 22.01 -3.23 -0.95
N GLY A 118 21.48 -4.45 -0.84
CA GLY A 118 21.90 -5.38 0.20
C GLY A 118 20.78 -5.98 1.02
N PRO A 119 21.16 -6.84 1.98
CA PRO A 119 20.23 -7.47 2.90
C PRO A 119 19.48 -6.43 3.74
N THR A 120 18.20 -6.67 3.95
CA THR A 120 17.30 -5.82 4.73
C THR A 120 16.20 -6.67 5.36
N THR A 121 15.22 -6.03 5.96
CA THR A 121 13.97 -6.65 6.41
C THR A 121 12.80 -5.84 5.86
N LEU A 122 11.73 -6.52 5.48
CA LEU A 122 10.48 -5.90 5.07
C LEU A 122 9.33 -6.57 5.81
N ALA A 123 8.52 -5.81 6.55
CA ALA A 123 7.44 -6.34 7.41
C ALA A 123 7.91 -7.46 8.37
N GLY A 124 9.14 -7.39 8.86
CA GLY A 124 9.74 -8.41 9.73
C GLY A 124 10.24 -9.68 9.02
N LEU A 125 10.13 -9.73 7.70
CA LEU A 125 10.62 -10.86 6.89
C LEU A 125 12.06 -10.58 6.39
N PRO A 126 12.88 -11.62 6.23
CA PRO A 126 14.17 -11.49 5.56
C PRO A 126 13.96 -10.99 4.12
N ALA A 127 14.73 -9.98 3.72
CA ALA A 127 14.60 -9.36 2.42
C ALA A 127 15.96 -8.93 1.86
N TYR A 128 16.01 -8.67 0.57
CA TYR A 128 17.14 -8.06 -0.12
C TYR A 128 16.65 -6.91 -0.99
N ARG A 129 17.29 -5.76 -0.89
CA ARG A 129 16.92 -4.56 -1.63
C ARG A 129 17.89 -4.32 -2.78
N VAL A 130 17.35 -3.92 -3.93
CA VAL A 130 18.08 -3.46 -5.11
C VAL A 130 17.41 -2.17 -5.58
N ALA A 131 18.13 -1.06 -5.58
CA ALA A 131 17.59 0.21 -6.04
C ALA A 131 18.52 0.88 -7.06
N GLY A 132 17.96 1.74 -7.89
CA GLY A 132 18.70 2.49 -8.90
C GLY A 132 17.77 3.36 -9.73
N THR A 133 18.35 3.97 -10.77
CA THR A 133 17.62 4.82 -11.70
C THR A 133 17.93 4.42 -13.15
N TYR A 134 17.00 4.72 -14.06
CA TYR A 134 17.20 4.56 -15.50
C TYR A 134 16.36 5.61 -16.25
N ASP A 135 16.60 5.73 -17.56
CA ASP A 135 15.77 6.58 -18.42
C ASP A 135 14.66 5.75 -19.09
N ALA A 136 13.43 6.17 -18.91
CA ALA A 136 12.26 5.61 -19.58
C ALA A 136 11.70 6.62 -20.59
N ALA A 137 12.19 6.55 -21.82
CA ALA A 137 11.76 7.42 -22.93
C ALA A 137 11.87 8.92 -22.64
N GLY A 138 12.93 9.33 -21.95
CA GLY A 138 13.19 10.73 -21.58
C GLY A 138 12.78 11.12 -20.18
N THR A 139 12.11 10.21 -19.45
CA THR A 139 11.79 10.41 -18.03
C THR A 139 12.79 9.65 -17.15
N ALA A 140 13.44 10.35 -16.23
CA ALA A 140 14.28 9.72 -15.22
C ALA A 140 13.40 8.98 -14.21
N VAL A 141 13.53 7.66 -14.15
CA VAL A 141 12.74 6.79 -13.29
C VAL A 141 13.64 6.20 -12.20
N ALA A 142 13.22 6.32 -10.95
CA ALA A 142 13.77 5.57 -9.84
C ALA A 142 12.99 4.25 -9.68
N GLN A 143 13.72 3.18 -9.44
CA GLN A 143 13.16 1.86 -9.20
C GLN A 143 13.77 1.24 -7.95
N GLU A 144 12.92 0.66 -7.12
CA GLU A 144 13.27 -0.06 -5.91
C GLU A 144 12.62 -1.43 -5.96
N ILE A 145 13.43 -2.47 -5.87
CA ILE A 145 13.01 -3.86 -5.86
C ILE A 145 13.38 -4.45 -4.52
N VAL A 146 12.41 -5.08 -3.84
CA VAL A 146 12.64 -5.78 -2.59
C VAL A 146 12.21 -7.23 -2.76
N ALA A 147 13.20 -8.12 -2.79
CA ALA A 147 12.98 -9.55 -2.77
C ALA A 147 12.72 -9.99 -1.32
N VAL A 148 11.58 -10.59 -1.04
CA VAL A 148 11.14 -11.03 0.29
C VAL A 148 10.97 -12.54 0.30
N ARG A 149 11.43 -13.21 1.35
CA ARG A 149 11.18 -14.64 1.57
C ARG A 149 10.06 -14.83 2.60
N THR A 150 8.98 -15.49 2.21
CA THR A 150 7.77 -15.62 3.05
C THR A 150 7.84 -16.69 4.14
N GLY A 151 8.94 -17.42 4.24
CA GLY A 151 9.11 -18.46 5.27
C GLY A 151 10.31 -19.36 4.97
N ASP A 152 10.47 -20.39 5.80
CA ASP A 152 11.53 -21.40 5.67
C ASP A 152 10.97 -22.69 5.06
N GLY A 153 11.81 -23.39 4.30
CA GLY A 153 11.48 -24.72 3.77
C GLY A 153 10.99 -24.73 2.32
N PRO A 154 10.57 -25.90 1.82
CA PRO A 154 10.33 -26.15 0.39
C PRO A 154 9.06 -25.49 -0.15
N GLY A 155 8.17 -25.00 0.71
CA GLY A 155 6.95 -24.25 0.31
C GLY A 155 7.09 -22.75 0.42
N ALA A 156 8.28 -22.25 0.74
CA ALA A 156 8.52 -20.80 0.83
C ALA A 156 8.47 -20.15 -0.55
N TRP A 157 8.02 -18.92 -0.56
CA TRP A 157 8.04 -18.07 -1.75
C TRP A 157 9.17 -17.05 -1.66
N VAL A 158 9.75 -16.75 -2.81
CA VAL A 158 10.47 -15.51 -3.04
C VAL A 158 9.52 -14.60 -3.81
N VAL A 159 9.26 -13.43 -3.24
CA VAL A 159 8.33 -12.43 -3.78
C VAL A 159 9.11 -11.16 -4.06
N ASP A 160 9.10 -10.70 -5.29
CA ASP A 160 9.70 -9.43 -5.70
C ASP A 160 8.61 -8.36 -5.76
N LEU A 161 8.77 -7.33 -4.92
CA LEU A 161 7.97 -6.11 -4.95
C LEU A 161 8.80 -5.02 -5.62
N THR A 162 8.33 -4.53 -6.76
CA THR A 162 9.01 -3.50 -7.54
C THR A 162 8.23 -2.20 -7.52
N ALA A 163 8.74 -1.16 -6.85
CA ALA A 163 8.23 0.20 -6.96
C ALA A 163 8.98 0.96 -8.04
N SER A 164 8.27 1.68 -8.89
CA SER A 164 8.85 2.55 -9.92
C SER A 164 8.10 3.89 -9.93
N TYR A 165 8.84 5.00 -9.99
CA TYR A 165 8.29 6.35 -9.97
C TYR A 165 9.25 7.33 -10.66
N ALA A 166 8.75 8.44 -11.21
CA ALA A 166 9.60 9.49 -11.72
C ALA A 166 10.44 10.11 -10.59
N VAL A 167 11.69 10.44 -10.88
CA VAL A 167 12.64 10.94 -9.85
C VAL A 167 12.13 12.24 -9.21
N ASP A 168 11.37 13.05 -9.93
CA ASP A 168 10.79 14.32 -9.50
C ASP A 168 9.38 14.17 -8.90
N ASP A 169 8.80 12.96 -8.86
CA ASP A 169 7.50 12.67 -8.25
C ASP A 169 7.67 12.20 -6.79
N ALA A 170 7.82 13.15 -5.88
CA ALA A 170 8.01 12.85 -4.46
C ALA A 170 6.79 12.17 -3.82
N ASP A 171 5.58 12.54 -4.23
CA ASP A 171 4.34 11.97 -3.69
C ASP A 171 4.14 10.54 -4.19
N GLY A 172 4.33 10.29 -5.48
CA GLY A 172 4.30 8.95 -6.05
C GLY A 172 5.36 8.04 -5.46
N ALA A 173 6.57 8.56 -5.20
CA ALA A 173 7.64 7.86 -4.52
C ALA A 173 7.25 7.43 -3.10
N ALA A 174 6.67 8.36 -2.32
CA ALA A 174 6.24 8.09 -0.95
C ALA A 174 5.13 7.04 -0.91
N GLN A 175 4.13 7.15 -1.78
CA GLN A 175 3.02 6.19 -1.86
C GLN A 175 3.49 4.81 -2.34
N ALA A 176 4.33 4.73 -3.38
CA ALA A 176 4.85 3.46 -3.87
C ALA A 176 5.68 2.72 -2.80
N ARG A 177 6.53 3.44 -2.06
CA ARG A 177 7.28 2.86 -0.93
C ARG A 177 6.36 2.41 0.20
N ALA A 178 5.33 3.19 0.55
CA ALA A 178 4.36 2.79 1.55
C ALA A 178 3.63 1.48 1.17
N ILE A 179 3.35 1.27 -0.13
CA ILE A 179 2.78 0.03 -0.62
C ILE A 179 3.77 -1.14 -0.44
N LEU A 180 5.07 -0.96 -0.77
CA LEU A 180 6.09 -1.99 -0.50
C LEU A 180 6.14 -2.36 0.99
N GLU A 181 6.18 -1.36 1.87
CA GLU A 181 6.28 -1.54 3.32
C GLU A 181 5.03 -2.18 3.93
N SER A 182 3.90 -2.13 3.24
CA SER A 182 2.63 -2.69 3.68
C SER A 182 2.49 -4.19 3.44
N VAL A 183 3.46 -4.84 2.80
CA VAL A 183 3.38 -6.26 2.46
C VAL A 183 3.15 -7.13 3.70
N GLN A 184 2.24 -8.08 3.58
CA GLN A 184 1.96 -9.07 4.61
C GLN A 184 1.86 -10.45 3.96
N VAL A 185 2.34 -11.49 4.64
CA VAL A 185 2.09 -12.86 4.21
C VAL A 185 0.62 -13.17 4.48
N ALA A 186 -0.09 -13.58 3.44
CA ALA A 186 -1.47 -13.96 3.57
C ALA A 186 -1.60 -15.18 4.50
N PRO A 187 -2.61 -15.25 5.37
CA PRO A 187 -2.83 -16.43 6.19
C PRO A 187 -3.06 -17.64 5.28
N ALA A 188 -2.44 -18.78 5.65
CA ALA A 188 -2.68 -20.02 4.96
C ALA A 188 -4.17 -20.37 5.06
N GLY A 189 -4.85 -20.46 3.93
CA GLY A 189 -6.27 -20.82 3.82
C GLY A 189 -6.51 -22.31 4.11
#